data_da646dce1d7f0b860f475c83756fecdb
#
_entry.id   da646dce1d7f0b860f475c83756fecdb
#
_cell.length_a   1.000
_cell.length_b   1.000
_cell.length_c   1.000
_cell.angle_alpha   90.00
_cell.angle_beta   90.00
_cell.angle_gamma   90.00
#
_symmetry.space_group_name_H-M   'P 1'
#
loop_
_entity.id
_entity.type
_entity.pdbx_description
1 polymer ?
#
loop_
_entity_poly.entity_id
_entity_poly.type
_entity_poly.pdbx_seq_one_letter_code
_entity_poly.pdbx_strand_id
1 'polypeptide(L)'
;MGTKHDLFSEVLNSSNVVSDMGMSTGSRFFVHATDGTDGGAYGDNPSRPYATIDYAISSCTGAKHDIIYAMEGHAETLTAAAGIALDVAGVSLIGLGNRNNRPTVTLGTATTCDVSVTAANVLIRNIKFVSNINDLGMFIDVDAAGCTIEDCYFVTSAAKEAHCFIDLADTIDDLIVTGCEFHQPTDPEGTDAAASMGCIFFSDSENIRIERCLFNGMFETGIFHNRTTKVQNLYINNCFGVQTLPAAEIIHLVAASSGGMKSSLFITTGAADVTVAALIGATSTLFYISDDTSFGNDGGGGQLAVHGETAAT
;
A
#
# COMPACT_ATOMS: atom_id res chain seq x y z
N MET A 1 -45.43 18.68 8.39
CA MET A 1 -44.31 19.46 8.98
C MET A 1 -43.38 18.44 9.60
N GLY A 2 -42.31 18.09 8.91
CA GLY A 2 -41.29 17.19 9.46
C GLY A 2 -40.63 17.82 10.66
N THR A 3 -40.35 17.04 11.67
CA THR A 3 -39.66 17.51 12.87
C THR A 3 -38.22 17.92 12.49
N LYS A 4 -37.66 18.85 13.24
CA LYS A 4 -36.23 19.26 13.03
C LYS A 4 -35.25 18.08 13.04
N HIS A 5 -35.68 16.96 13.62
CA HIS A 5 -34.91 15.70 13.67
C HIS A 5 -34.83 15.03 12.29
N ASP A 6 -35.92 15.06 11.51
CA ASP A 6 -35.94 14.44 10.18
C ASP A 6 -35.09 15.23 9.17
N LEU A 7 -35.10 16.57 9.27
CA LEU A 7 -34.24 17.42 8.47
C LEU A 7 -32.74 17.21 8.78
N PHE A 8 -32.41 16.97 10.05
CA PHE A 8 -31.03 16.74 10.47
C PHE A 8 -30.51 15.34 10.03
N SER A 9 -31.37 14.33 10.08
CA SER A 9 -31.02 12.99 9.59
C SER A 9 -30.91 12.93 8.07
N GLU A 10 -31.72 13.69 7.32
CA GLU A 10 -31.59 13.82 5.88
C GLU A 10 -30.32 14.58 5.47
N VAL A 11 -29.97 15.64 6.20
CA VAL A 11 -28.74 16.43 5.95
C VAL A 11 -27.49 15.61 6.31
N LEU A 12 -27.51 14.83 7.38
CA LEU A 12 -26.40 13.95 7.72
C LEU A 12 -26.27 12.76 6.75
N ASN A 13 -27.39 12.23 6.26
CA ASN A 13 -27.36 11.12 5.31
C ASN A 13 -27.01 11.51 3.88
N SER A 14 -27.31 12.73 3.46
CA SER A 14 -27.16 13.11 2.05
C SER A 14 -25.95 14.01 1.72
N SER A 15 -25.48 14.83 2.65
CA SER A 15 -24.42 15.78 2.32
C SER A 15 -23.10 15.63 3.06
N ASN A 16 -23.11 15.28 4.33
CA ASN A 16 -21.85 15.18 5.09
C ASN A 16 -21.20 13.81 5.01
N VAL A 17 -21.99 12.75 4.95
CA VAL A 17 -21.43 11.40 4.74
C VAL A 17 -20.88 11.25 3.33
N VAL A 18 -21.52 11.89 2.36
CA VAL A 18 -21.09 11.85 0.95
C VAL A 18 -19.86 12.73 0.69
N SER A 19 -19.64 13.81 1.43
CA SER A 19 -18.47 14.68 1.21
C SER A 19 -17.18 14.12 1.83
N ASP A 20 -17.29 13.41 2.96
CA ASP A 20 -16.12 12.81 3.63
C ASP A 20 -15.74 11.41 3.09
N MET A 21 -16.68 10.75 2.41
CA MET A 21 -16.54 9.35 2.00
C MET A 21 -16.49 9.14 0.48
N GLY A 22 -16.32 10.20 -0.28
CA GLY A 22 -16.41 10.16 -1.74
C GLY A 22 -17.87 10.10 -2.22
N MET A 23 -18.16 10.80 -3.30
CA MET A 23 -19.50 10.79 -3.91
C MET A 23 -19.72 9.47 -4.64
N SER A 24 -20.52 8.59 -4.06
CA SER A 24 -20.92 7.34 -4.70
C SER A 24 -22.43 7.21 -4.79
N THR A 25 -22.90 6.73 -5.93
CA THR A 25 -24.31 6.33 -6.13
C THR A 25 -24.52 4.83 -5.87
N GLY A 26 -23.45 4.12 -5.52
CA GLY A 26 -23.47 2.69 -5.22
C GLY A 26 -24.05 2.33 -3.86
N SER A 27 -24.17 1.05 -3.65
CA SER A 27 -24.58 0.46 -2.38
C SER A 27 -23.47 0.64 -1.32
N ARG A 28 -23.85 0.56 -0.05
CA ARG A 28 -22.93 0.59 1.08
C ARG A 28 -23.09 -0.69 1.87
N PHE A 29 -21.96 -1.33 2.14
CA PHE A 29 -21.90 -2.55 2.93
C PHE A 29 -21.04 -2.35 4.15
N PHE A 30 -21.39 -3.01 5.24
CA PHE A 30 -20.69 -2.95 6.52
C PHE A 30 -20.15 -4.33 6.87
N VAL A 31 -18.94 -4.38 7.38
CA VAL A 31 -18.25 -5.64 7.71
C VAL A 31 -17.69 -5.54 9.13
N HIS A 32 -17.96 -6.56 9.95
CA HIS A 32 -17.37 -6.71 11.28
C HIS A 32 -17.25 -8.19 11.66
N ALA A 33 -16.03 -8.69 11.83
CA ALA A 33 -15.79 -10.13 11.97
C ALA A 33 -16.47 -10.76 13.19
N THR A 34 -16.58 -10.03 14.30
CA THR A 34 -17.14 -10.56 15.55
C THR A 34 -18.67 -10.51 15.56
N ASP A 35 -19.26 -9.42 15.07
CA ASP A 35 -20.70 -9.18 15.17
C ASP A 35 -21.43 -9.46 13.86
N GLY A 36 -20.68 -9.78 12.82
CA GLY A 36 -21.17 -10.00 11.47
C GLY A 36 -21.61 -11.44 11.19
N THR A 37 -22.39 -11.56 10.15
CA THR A 37 -22.79 -12.87 9.59
C THR A 37 -22.86 -12.76 8.06
N ASP A 38 -22.22 -13.68 7.37
CA ASP A 38 -22.29 -13.74 5.92
C ASP A 38 -23.62 -14.34 5.48
N GLY A 39 -24.44 -13.53 4.82
CA GLY A 39 -25.78 -13.94 4.38
C GLY A 39 -26.61 -12.79 3.81
N GLY A 40 -27.56 -13.10 2.96
CA GLY A 40 -28.32 -12.11 2.18
C GLY A 40 -29.24 -11.16 2.99
N ALA A 41 -29.33 -11.31 4.30
CA ALA A 41 -30.10 -10.42 5.20
C ALA A 41 -29.20 -9.46 5.99
N TYR A 42 -27.90 -9.45 5.68
CA TYR A 42 -26.86 -8.70 6.39
C TYR A 42 -26.16 -7.73 5.46
N GLY A 43 -25.27 -6.93 6.01
CA GLY A 43 -24.33 -6.06 5.29
C GLY A 43 -24.85 -4.68 4.95
N ASP A 44 -26.12 -4.47 4.78
CA ASP A 44 -26.75 -3.19 4.42
C ASP A 44 -26.87 -2.20 5.60
N ASN A 45 -26.59 -2.66 6.80
CA ASN A 45 -26.80 -1.90 8.02
C ASN A 45 -25.65 -2.20 9.02
N PRO A 46 -25.05 -1.18 9.66
CA PRO A 46 -23.98 -1.38 10.64
C PRO A 46 -24.40 -2.19 11.88
N SER A 47 -25.69 -2.31 12.17
CA SER A 47 -26.18 -3.20 13.24
C SER A 47 -26.31 -4.67 12.82
N ARG A 48 -26.13 -4.97 11.56
CA ARG A 48 -26.17 -6.32 10.98
C ARG A 48 -25.11 -6.42 9.86
N PRO A 49 -23.82 -6.31 10.21
CA PRO A 49 -22.76 -6.34 9.21
C PRO A 49 -22.56 -7.74 8.61
N TYR A 50 -21.85 -7.83 7.52
CA TYR A 50 -21.22 -9.07 7.07
C TYR A 50 -20.06 -9.45 8.00
N ALA A 51 -19.68 -10.72 8.02
CA ALA A 51 -18.54 -11.19 8.81
C ALA A 51 -17.21 -10.97 8.08
N THR A 52 -17.17 -11.12 6.75
CA THR A 52 -15.95 -11.08 5.95
C THR A 52 -15.99 -10.00 4.87
N ILE A 53 -14.81 -9.45 4.57
CA ILE A 53 -14.65 -8.46 3.50
C ILE A 53 -14.96 -9.10 2.15
N ASP A 54 -14.48 -10.33 1.91
CA ASP A 54 -14.67 -11.03 0.66
C ASP A 54 -16.16 -11.29 0.36
N TYR A 55 -16.95 -11.64 1.37
CA TYR A 55 -18.40 -11.78 1.20
C TYR A 55 -19.07 -10.44 0.84
N ALA A 56 -18.62 -9.34 1.44
CA ALA A 56 -19.13 -8.02 1.08
C ALA A 56 -18.80 -7.65 -0.38
N ILE A 57 -17.60 -8.00 -0.86
CA ILE A 57 -17.21 -7.80 -2.26
C ILE A 57 -18.15 -8.58 -3.19
N SER A 58 -18.46 -9.83 -2.86
CA SER A 58 -19.38 -10.66 -3.64
C SER A 58 -20.82 -10.09 -3.77
N SER A 59 -21.16 -9.17 -2.87
CA SER A 59 -22.45 -8.46 -2.87
C SER A 59 -22.42 -7.16 -3.69
N CYS A 60 -21.24 -6.72 -4.12
CA CYS A 60 -21.06 -5.50 -4.90
C CYS A 60 -21.43 -5.70 -6.36
N THR A 61 -21.71 -4.61 -7.04
CA THR A 61 -22.01 -4.58 -8.48
C THR A 61 -20.99 -3.74 -9.23
N GLY A 62 -20.36 -4.30 -10.25
CA GLY A 62 -19.33 -3.62 -11.04
C GLY A 62 -19.79 -2.27 -11.62
N ALA A 63 -18.87 -1.30 -11.63
CA ALA A 63 -19.06 0.06 -12.11
C ALA A 63 -20.20 0.87 -11.44
N LYS A 64 -20.61 0.45 -10.24
CA LYS A 64 -21.57 1.20 -9.41
C LYS A 64 -20.91 2.02 -8.33
N HIS A 65 -19.62 1.83 -8.13
CA HIS A 65 -18.87 2.48 -7.05
C HIS A 65 -19.44 2.16 -5.66
N ASP A 66 -19.70 0.88 -5.44
CA ASP A 66 -20.13 0.37 -4.14
C ASP A 66 -19.03 0.56 -3.10
N ILE A 67 -19.43 0.80 -1.86
CA ILE A 67 -18.50 1.07 -0.76
C ILE A 67 -18.66 0.00 0.31
N ILE A 68 -17.56 -0.60 0.72
CA ILE A 68 -17.48 -1.54 1.82
C ILE A 68 -16.80 -0.83 3.00
N TYR A 69 -17.50 -0.73 4.11
CA TYR A 69 -16.97 -0.20 5.35
C TYR A 69 -16.55 -1.35 6.26
N ALA A 70 -15.25 -1.59 6.37
CA ALA A 70 -14.72 -2.41 7.45
C ALA A 70 -14.82 -1.61 8.75
N MET A 71 -15.67 -2.07 9.68
CA MET A 71 -15.99 -1.33 10.88
C MET A 71 -14.83 -1.31 11.87
N GLU A 72 -14.86 -0.34 12.78
CA GLU A 72 -13.86 -0.20 13.83
C GLU A 72 -13.70 -1.50 14.63
N GLY A 73 -12.48 -1.97 14.79
CA GLY A 73 -12.17 -3.23 15.49
C GLY A 73 -12.41 -4.51 14.68
N HIS A 74 -12.80 -4.40 13.41
CA HIS A 74 -12.83 -5.57 12.52
C HIS A 74 -11.45 -6.24 12.48
N ALA A 75 -11.40 -7.55 12.61
CA ALA A 75 -10.18 -8.35 12.53
C ALA A 75 -10.44 -9.64 11.76
N GLU A 76 -9.81 -9.78 10.61
CA GLU A 76 -9.96 -10.92 9.71
C GLU A 76 -8.60 -11.55 9.44
N THR A 77 -8.55 -12.88 9.32
CA THR A 77 -7.32 -13.62 9.00
C THR A 77 -7.48 -14.35 7.68
N LEU A 78 -6.60 -14.04 6.73
CA LEU A 78 -6.55 -14.71 5.45
C LEU A 78 -5.75 -15.99 5.55
N THR A 79 -6.21 -17.04 4.87
CA THR A 79 -5.63 -18.38 4.93
C THR A 79 -5.18 -18.93 3.58
N ALA A 80 -5.44 -18.23 2.50
CA ALA A 80 -5.15 -18.65 1.14
C ALA A 80 -4.86 -17.46 0.23
N ALA A 81 -4.35 -17.73 -0.97
CA ALA A 81 -4.24 -16.75 -2.05
C ALA A 81 -5.63 -16.16 -2.36
N ALA A 82 -5.66 -14.89 -2.75
CA ALA A 82 -6.88 -14.13 -2.97
C ALA A 82 -7.89 -14.29 -1.82
N GLY A 83 -7.40 -14.30 -0.58
CA GLY A 83 -8.24 -14.42 0.60
C GLY A 83 -9.21 -13.23 0.77
N ILE A 84 -8.88 -12.08 0.15
CA ILE A 84 -9.77 -10.99 -0.20
C ILE A 84 -9.58 -10.74 -1.70
N ALA A 85 -10.61 -10.99 -2.51
CA ALA A 85 -10.56 -10.82 -3.95
C ALA A 85 -11.33 -9.55 -4.37
N LEU A 86 -10.61 -8.46 -4.65
CA LEU A 86 -11.18 -7.22 -5.17
C LEU A 86 -11.37 -7.33 -6.68
N ASP A 87 -12.35 -8.14 -7.09
CA ASP A 87 -12.68 -8.51 -8.46
C ASP A 87 -13.88 -7.75 -9.05
N VAL A 88 -14.37 -6.74 -8.33
CA VAL A 88 -15.50 -5.88 -8.75
C VAL A 88 -15.00 -4.47 -9.03
N ALA A 89 -15.08 -4.02 -10.28
CA ALA A 89 -14.56 -2.72 -10.69
C ALA A 89 -15.24 -1.54 -10.00
N GLY A 90 -14.42 -0.57 -9.55
CA GLY A 90 -14.88 0.65 -8.89
C GLY A 90 -15.29 0.49 -7.43
N VAL A 91 -15.03 -0.65 -6.81
CA VAL A 91 -15.31 -0.85 -5.38
C VAL A 91 -14.32 -0.06 -4.52
N SER A 92 -14.83 0.47 -3.41
CA SER A 92 -14.04 1.11 -2.39
C SER A 92 -14.11 0.32 -1.08
N LEU A 93 -12.97 -0.19 -0.60
CA LEU A 93 -12.82 -0.80 0.72
C LEU A 93 -12.27 0.25 1.69
N ILE A 94 -13.07 0.67 2.67
CA ILE A 94 -12.73 1.75 3.59
C ILE A 94 -12.80 1.27 5.03
N GLY A 95 -11.67 1.33 5.74
CA GLY A 95 -11.62 1.08 7.17
C GLY A 95 -12.12 2.25 7.99
N LEU A 96 -12.98 1.98 8.95
CA LEU A 96 -13.41 2.93 9.96
C LEU A 96 -12.52 2.84 11.21
N GLY A 97 -12.50 3.90 12.01
CA GLY A 97 -11.63 3.97 13.18
C GLY A 97 -10.24 4.51 12.89
N ASN A 98 -9.42 4.58 13.91
CA ASN A 98 -8.08 5.12 13.80
C ASN A 98 -7.09 4.34 14.69
N ARG A 99 -5.80 4.42 14.35
CA ARG A 99 -4.71 3.81 15.15
C ARG A 99 -4.99 2.35 15.50
N ASN A 100 -5.14 2.03 16.80
CA ASN A 100 -5.34 0.66 17.28
C ASN A 100 -6.70 0.07 16.94
N ASN A 101 -7.70 0.92 16.66
CA ASN A 101 -9.05 0.50 16.29
C ASN A 101 -9.26 0.40 14.78
N ARG A 102 -8.22 0.67 14.00
CA ARG A 102 -8.22 0.46 12.54
C ARG A 102 -8.51 -1.00 12.24
N PRO A 103 -9.36 -1.31 11.26
CA PRO A 103 -9.57 -2.68 10.81
C PRO A 103 -8.26 -3.38 10.47
N THR A 104 -8.15 -4.62 10.90
CA THR A 104 -6.92 -5.39 10.72
C THR A 104 -7.17 -6.62 9.86
N VAL A 105 -6.40 -6.77 8.81
CA VAL A 105 -6.32 -7.97 7.96
C VAL A 105 -4.99 -8.65 8.24
N THR A 106 -5.04 -9.87 8.75
CA THR A 106 -3.86 -10.68 9.05
C THR A 106 -3.65 -11.72 7.97
N LEU A 107 -2.47 -11.75 7.37
CA LEU A 107 -2.05 -12.79 6.43
C LEU A 107 -1.35 -13.88 7.25
N GLY A 108 -1.99 -15.05 7.41
CA GLY A 108 -1.65 -15.85 8.57
C GLY A 108 -1.35 -17.32 8.38
N THR A 109 -1.65 -17.94 7.25
CA THR A 109 -1.60 -19.41 7.19
C THR A 109 -0.79 -19.98 6.03
N ALA A 110 -0.77 -19.31 4.89
CA ALA A 110 -0.02 -19.74 3.73
C ALA A 110 0.87 -18.60 3.22
N THR A 111 2.06 -18.90 2.75
CA THR A 111 2.99 -17.92 2.14
C THR A 111 2.42 -17.24 0.91
N THR A 112 1.37 -17.81 0.33
CA THR A 112 0.62 -17.29 -0.81
C THR A 112 -0.63 -16.51 -0.41
N CYS A 113 -0.88 -16.25 0.89
CA CYS A 113 -1.99 -15.39 1.30
C CYS A 113 -1.77 -13.97 0.76
N ASP A 114 -2.81 -13.39 0.19
CA ASP A 114 -2.77 -12.02 -0.31
C ASP A 114 -4.18 -11.38 -0.35
N VAL A 115 -4.17 -10.09 -0.61
CA VAL A 115 -5.31 -9.33 -1.10
C VAL A 115 -5.09 -9.12 -2.59
N SER A 116 -5.89 -9.78 -3.41
CA SER A 116 -5.78 -9.69 -4.87
C SER A 116 -6.71 -8.62 -5.44
N VAL A 117 -6.16 -7.72 -6.27
CA VAL A 117 -6.91 -6.65 -6.95
C VAL A 117 -6.92 -6.95 -8.44
N THR A 118 -7.94 -7.66 -8.90
CA THR A 118 -8.11 -8.05 -10.31
C THR A 118 -9.10 -7.20 -11.08
N ALA A 119 -9.73 -6.21 -10.40
CA ALA A 119 -10.66 -5.29 -11.05
C ALA A 119 -10.15 -3.85 -11.00
N ALA A 120 -10.45 -3.09 -12.05
CA ALA A 120 -9.97 -1.72 -12.20
C ALA A 120 -10.67 -0.71 -11.28
N ASN A 121 -9.95 0.39 -10.99
CA ASN A 121 -10.46 1.52 -10.22
C ASN A 121 -10.90 1.17 -8.79
N VAL A 122 -10.16 0.30 -8.12
CA VAL A 122 -10.39 -0.08 -6.73
C VAL A 122 -9.71 0.90 -5.80
N LEU A 123 -10.38 1.25 -4.70
CA LEU A 123 -9.80 2.01 -3.58
C LEU A 123 -9.69 1.11 -2.35
N ILE A 124 -8.50 1.06 -1.73
CA ILE A 124 -8.26 0.47 -0.41
C ILE A 124 -7.80 1.58 0.52
N ARG A 125 -8.55 1.86 1.58
CA ARG A 125 -8.22 2.95 2.50
C ARG A 125 -8.32 2.56 3.97
N ASN A 126 -7.35 3.01 4.75
CA ASN A 126 -7.33 2.95 6.21
C ASN A 126 -7.44 1.53 6.79
N ILE A 127 -6.77 0.58 6.17
CA ILE A 127 -6.68 -0.81 6.64
C ILE A 127 -5.28 -1.06 7.20
N LYS A 128 -5.22 -1.84 8.29
CA LYS A 128 -3.96 -2.38 8.80
C LYS A 128 -3.76 -3.80 8.28
N PHE A 129 -2.65 -4.03 7.60
CA PHE A 129 -2.22 -5.34 7.12
C PHE A 129 -1.08 -5.88 7.99
N VAL A 130 -1.20 -7.12 8.45
CA VAL A 130 -0.22 -7.75 9.35
C VAL A 130 0.23 -9.08 8.76
N SER A 131 1.54 -9.30 8.60
CA SER A 131 2.06 -10.63 8.34
C SER A 131 2.19 -11.41 9.64
N ASN A 132 1.64 -12.62 9.67
CA ASN A 132 1.81 -13.59 10.75
C ASN A 132 2.42 -14.91 10.26
N ILE A 133 3.08 -14.89 9.12
CA ILE A 133 3.76 -16.04 8.51
C ILE A 133 5.13 -15.61 8.02
N ASN A 134 6.09 -16.51 8.10
CA ASN A 134 7.41 -16.34 7.51
C ASN A 134 7.32 -16.50 5.98
N ASP A 135 8.15 -15.77 5.23
CA ASP A 135 8.20 -15.82 3.77
C ASP A 135 6.84 -15.56 3.09
N LEU A 136 6.08 -14.57 3.61
CA LEU A 136 4.87 -14.12 2.92
C LEU A 136 5.24 -13.58 1.53
N GLY A 137 4.58 -14.04 0.47
CA GLY A 137 4.85 -13.58 -0.89
C GLY A 137 4.62 -12.08 -1.04
N MET A 138 3.41 -11.62 -0.74
CA MET A 138 3.04 -10.20 -0.80
C MET A 138 1.81 -9.92 0.07
N PHE A 139 1.57 -8.66 0.40
CA PHE A 139 0.33 -8.28 1.08
C PHE A 139 -0.78 -7.97 0.08
N ILE A 140 -0.47 -7.19 -0.94
CA ILE A 140 -1.43 -6.81 -1.99
C ILE A 140 -0.81 -7.12 -3.35
N ASP A 141 -1.53 -7.91 -4.12
CA ASP A 141 -1.26 -8.23 -5.53
C ASP A 141 -2.16 -7.37 -6.42
N VAL A 142 -1.56 -6.51 -7.25
CA VAL A 142 -2.29 -5.55 -8.08
C VAL A 142 -2.19 -5.98 -9.54
N ASP A 143 -3.28 -6.59 -10.03
CA ASP A 143 -3.42 -7.10 -11.39
C ASP A 143 -4.36 -6.24 -12.26
N ALA A 144 -4.76 -5.05 -11.79
CA ALA A 144 -5.66 -4.19 -12.54
C ALA A 144 -5.34 -2.71 -12.38
N ALA A 145 -5.58 -1.94 -13.44
CA ALA A 145 -5.27 -0.52 -13.50
C ALA A 145 -6.17 0.37 -12.63
N GLY A 146 -5.64 1.53 -12.24
CA GLY A 146 -6.40 2.54 -11.50
C GLY A 146 -6.60 2.23 -10.01
N CYS A 147 -5.80 1.34 -9.43
CA CYS A 147 -5.85 1.04 -8.00
C CYS A 147 -5.33 2.23 -7.18
N THR A 148 -6.01 2.52 -6.08
CA THR A 148 -5.55 3.50 -5.09
C THR A 148 -5.46 2.85 -3.72
N ILE A 149 -4.30 2.96 -3.07
CA ILE A 149 -4.03 2.47 -1.72
C ILE A 149 -3.71 3.69 -0.85
N GLU A 150 -4.58 3.99 0.10
CA GLU A 150 -4.54 5.25 0.86
C GLU A 150 -4.58 5.01 2.36
N ASP A 151 -3.72 5.72 3.11
CA ASP A 151 -3.69 5.73 4.58
C ASP A 151 -3.60 4.33 5.22
N CYS A 152 -3.06 3.35 4.51
CA CYS A 152 -2.92 1.98 4.99
C CYS A 152 -1.64 1.81 5.83
N TYR A 153 -1.66 0.83 6.74
CA TYR A 153 -0.55 0.49 7.60
C TYR A 153 -0.13 -0.96 7.39
N PHE A 154 1.08 -1.17 6.92
CA PHE A 154 1.64 -2.49 6.65
C PHE A 154 2.71 -2.80 7.68
N VAL A 155 2.61 -3.97 8.32
CA VAL A 155 3.57 -4.37 9.33
C VAL A 155 3.86 -5.86 9.29
N THR A 156 5.14 -6.18 9.39
CA THR A 156 5.65 -7.50 9.65
C THR A 156 6.23 -7.57 11.07
N SER A 157 6.71 -8.72 11.48
CA SER A 157 7.50 -8.89 12.70
C SER A 157 8.84 -9.53 12.36
N ALA A 158 9.79 -9.50 13.27
CA ALA A 158 11.17 -9.95 13.05
C ALA A 158 11.35 -11.40 12.55
N ALA A 159 10.33 -12.23 12.66
CA ALA A 159 10.34 -13.62 12.18
C ALA A 159 9.16 -13.87 11.23
N LYS A 160 8.62 -12.84 10.60
CA LYS A 160 7.40 -12.90 9.78
C LYS A 160 7.48 -11.90 8.63
N GLU A 161 8.58 -11.94 7.93
CA GLU A 161 8.87 -11.06 6.80
C GLU A 161 7.98 -11.37 5.59
N ALA A 162 7.88 -10.39 4.72
CA ALA A 162 7.23 -10.52 3.43
C ALA A 162 8.23 -10.25 2.30
N HIS A 163 8.11 -10.93 1.17
CA HIS A 163 8.94 -10.62 0.00
C HIS A 163 8.69 -9.21 -0.50
N CYS A 164 7.44 -8.78 -0.52
CA CYS A 164 7.08 -7.38 -0.79
C CYS A 164 5.75 -7.03 -0.11
N PHE A 165 5.45 -5.74 -0.06
CA PHE A 165 4.18 -5.27 0.48
C PHE A 165 3.15 -5.04 -0.62
N ILE A 166 3.56 -4.45 -1.72
CA ILE A 166 2.70 -4.24 -2.89
C ILE A 166 3.46 -4.76 -4.11
N ASP A 167 2.85 -5.65 -4.83
CA ASP A 167 3.34 -6.19 -6.10
C ASP A 167 2.44 -5.74 -7.25
N LEU A 168 3.02 -5.17 -8.28
CA LEU A 168 2.32 -4.85 -9.51
C LEU A 168 2.68 -5.90 -10.55
N ALA A 169 1.67 -6.55 -11.12
CA ALA A 169 1.83 -7.40 -12.27
C ALA A 169 2.28 -6.61 -13.52
N ASP A 170 2.66 -7.32 -14.56
CA ASP A 170 3.04 -6.71 -15.84
C ASP A 170 1.85 -5.95 -16.45
N THR A 171 2.14 -4.77 -17.03
CA THR A 171 1.18 -3.93 -17.76
C THR A 171 0.09 -3.28 -16.90
N ILE A 172 0.36 -3.04 -15.63
CA ILE A 172 -0.58 -2.37 -14.73
C ILE A 172 -0.23 -0.88 -14.61
N ASP A 173 -1.21 -0.04 -14.90
CA ASP A 173 -1.06 1.41 -14.95
C ASP A 173 -1.89 2.12 -13.88
N ASP A 174 -1.56 3.40 -13.65
CA ASP A 174 -2.33 4.33 -12.82
C ASP A 174 -2.46 3.90 -11.34
N LEU A 175 -1.43 3.27 -10.75
CA LEU A 175 -1.40 3.00 -9.31
C LEU A 175 -1.11 4.28 -8.53
N ILE A 176 -1.89 4.52 -7.47
CA ILE A 176 -1.64 5.57 -6.48
C ILE A 176 -1.46 4.93 -5.10
N VAL A 177 -0.31 5.19 -4.46
CA VAL A 177 -0.04 4.82 -3.06
C VAL A 177 0.20 6.10 -2.29
N THR A 178 -0.65 6.42 -1.32
CA THR A 178 -0.55 7.71 -0.62
C THR A 178 -0.85 7.59 0.87
N GLY A 179 -0.08 8.30 1.70
CA GLY A 179 -0.28 8.33 3.14
C GLY A 179 -0.03 7.00 3.86
N CYS A 180 0.58 6.02 3.19
CA CYS A 180 0.79 4.69 3.73
C CYS A 180 2.05 4.59 4.59
N GLU A 181 2.04 3.68 5.55
CA GLU A 181 3.19 3.36 6.41
C GLU A 181 3.57 1.89 6.23
N PHE A 182 4.86 1.65 5.96
CA PHE A 182 5.44 0.32 5.73
C PHE A 182 6.51 0.04 6.78
N HIS A 183 6.31 -1.01 7.58
CA HIS A 183 7.21 -1.39 8.65
C HIS A 183 7.65 -2.84 8.50
N GLN A 184 8.94 -3.01 8.22
CA GLN A 184 9.63 -4.29 8.26
C GLN A 184 10.73 -4.21 9.32
N PRO A 185 10.50 -4.75 10.53
CA PRO A 185 11.53 -4.76 11.55
C PRO A 185 12.78 -5.48 11.06
N THR A 186 13.93 -5.11 11.61
CA THR A 186 15.20 -5.79 11.36
C THR A 186 15.11 -7.23 11.82
N ASP A 187 15.54 -8.17 10.98
CA ASP A 187 15.77 -9.55 11.41
C ASP A 187 16.93 -9.54 12.43
N PRO A 188 16.69 -9.88 13.70
CA PRO A 188 17.77 -9.94 14.70
C PRO A 188 18.67 -11.17 14.49
N GLU A 189 18.28 -12.13 13.69
CA GLU A 189 19.02 -13.39 13.53
C GLU A 189 19.93 -13.38 12.29
N GLY A 190 19.72 -12.52 11.32
CA GLY A 190 20.60 -12.33 10.16
C GLY A 190 20.87 -13.58 9.32
N THR A 191 20.02 -14.60 9.43
CA THR A 191 20.25 -15.92 8.89
C THR A 191 19.27 -16.32 7.78
N ASP A 192 18.18 -15.60 7.61
CA ASP A 192 17.23 -15.92 6.55
C ASP A 192 17.56 -15.16 5.27
N ALA A 193 17.92 -15.95 4.26
CA ALA A 193 18.19 -15.51 2.90
C ALA A 193 16.93 -15.01 2.17
N ALA A 194 15.84 -14.82 2.88
CA ALA A 194 14.55 -14.35 2.41
C ALA A 194 14.16 -13.00 3.03
N ALA A 195 15.13 -12.14 3.32
CA ALA A 195 14.84 -10.76 3.65
C ALA A 195 13.94 -10.17 2.58
N SER A 196 13.04 -9.31 2.96
CA SER A 196 12.14 -8.62 2.05
C SER A 196 12.89 -8.08 0.84
N MET A 197 12.58 -8.60 -0.31
CA MET A 197 13.29 -8.18 -1.53
C MET A 197 13.01 -6.70 -1.81
N GLY A 198 11.85 -6.19 -1.43
CA GLY A 198 11.54 -4.76 -1.58
C GLY A 198 10.22 -4.40 -0.95
N CYS A 199 9.88 -3.11 -0.95
CA CYS A 199 8.61 -2.66 -0.41
C CYS A 199 7.53 -2.62 -1.50
N ILE A 200 7.78 -1.90 -2.58
CA ILE A 200 6.86 -1.80 -3.71
C ILE A 200 7.57 -2.30 -4.95
N PHE A 201 7.02 -3.32 -5.56
CA PHE A 201 7.53 -3.92 -6.78
C PHE A 201 6.76 -3.42 -7.98
N PHE A 202 7.51 -3.10 -9.02
CA PHE A 202 6.98 -2.69 -10.31
C PHE A 202 7.35 -3.73 -11.37
N SER A 203 6.50 -3.84 -12.38
CA SER A 203 6.81 -4.51 -13.63
C SER A 203 6.63 -3.52 -14.79
N ASP A 204 6.24 -3.94 -15.97
CA ASP A 204 5.94 -3.03 -17.09
C ASP A 204 4.71 -2.19 -16.76
N SER A 205 4.91 -0.99 -16.23
CA SER A 205 3.83 -0.15 -15.69
C SER A 205 4.06 1.33 -15.98
N GLU A 206 2.95 2.09 -16.02
CA GLU A 206 2.97 3.52 -16.28
C GLU A 206 2.15 4.31 -15.26
N ASN A 207 2.51 5.59 -15.08
CA ASN A 207 1.78 6.57 -14.25
C ASN A 207 1.65 6.14 -12.78
N ILE A 208 2.72 5.68 -12.19
CA ILE A 208 2.75 5.26 -10.80
C ILE A 208 3.04 6.46 -9.89
N ARG A 209 2.21 6.66 -8.88
CA ARG A 209 2.35 7.73 -7.89
C ARG A 209 2.51 7.20 -6.49
N ILE A 210 3.57 7.61 -5.80
CA ILE A 210 3.83 7.26 -4.41
C ILE A 210 4.04 8.56 -3.64
N GLU A 211 3.12 8.88 -2.74
CA GLU A 211 3.12 10.19 -2.09
C GLU A 211 2.88 10.08 -0.58
N ARG A 212 3.61 10.91 0.20
CA ARG A 212 3.42 11.03 1.66
C ARG A 212 3.51 9.70 2.42
N CYS A 213 4.34 8.80 1.93
CA CYS A 213 4.51 7.48 2.54
C CYS A 213 5.71 7.43 3.48
N LEU A 214 5.61 6.58 4.49
CA LEU A 214 6.69 6.27 5.42
C LEU A 214 7.17 4.83 5.20
N PHE A 215 8.46 4.67 5.00
CA PHE A 215 9.11 3.36 4.84
C PHE A 215 10.14 3.16 5.96
N ASN A 216 10.06 2.06 6.67
CA ASN A 216 11.00 1.75 7.74
C ASN A 216 11.28 0.26 7.80
N GLY A 217 12.52 -0.14 7.49
CA GLY A 217 12.89 -1.54 7.61
C GLY A 217 14.07 -1.98 6.75
N MET A 218 14.19 -3.29 6.65
CA MET A 218 15.20 -3.97 5.83
C MET A 218 14.61 -4.35 4.48
N PHE A 219 15.15 -3.78 3.41
CA PHE A 219 14.75 -4.07 2.03
C PHE A 219 16.01 -4.43 1.22
N GLU A 220 16.18 -5.70 0.85
CA GLU A 220 17.42 -6.19 0.22
C GLU A 220 17.74 -5.56 -1.12
N THR A 221 16.72 -5.42 -1.97
CA THR A 221 16.89 -4.92 -3.33
C THR A 221 16.42 -3.47 -3.50
N GLY A 222 15.92 -2.87 -2.42
CA GLY A 222 15.46 -1.49 -2.42
C GLY A 222 14.05 -1.31 -1.90
N ILE A 223 13.73 -0.10 -1.48
CA ILE A 223 12.35 0.26 -1.10
C ILE A 223 11.45 0.18 -2.32
N PHE A 224 11.92 0.71 -3.42
CA PHE A 224 11.23 0.68 -4.73
C PHE A 224 12.02 -0.18 -5.69
N HIS A 225 11.42 -1.26 -6.16
CA HIS A 225 12.12 -2.22 -7.00
C HIS A 225 11.37 -2.50 -8.29
N ASN A 226 12.05 -2.26 -9.40
CA ASN A 226 11.58 -2.65 -10.72
C ASN A 226 12.24 -3.97 -11.15
N ARG A 227 11.45 -5.01 -11.37
CA ARG A 227 11.96 -6.38 -11.55
C ARG A 227 12.71 -6.62 -12.85
N THR A 228 12.02 -6.50 -13.98
CA THR A 228 12.55 -6.95 -15.28
C THR A 228 12.28 -5.99 -16.42
N THR A 229 11.22 -5.22 -16.35
CA THR A 229 10.74 -4.33 -17.41
C THR A 229 10.63 -2.92 -16.88
N LYS A 230 10.59 -1.95 -17.79
CA LYS A 230 10.59 -0.52 -17.45
C LYS A 230 9.35 -0.10 -16.65
N VAL A 231 9.51 0.87 -15.79
CA VAL A 231 8.41 1.68 -15.25
C VAL A 231 8.49 3.09 -15.86
N GLN A 232 7.38 3.62 -16.33
CA GLN A 232 7.31 4.94 -16.94
C GLN A 232 6.45 5.89 -16.10
N ASN A 233 6.85 7.15 -16.05
CA ASN A 233 6.17 8.17 -15.27
C ASN A 233 6.01 7.78 -13.78
N LEU A 234 7.06 7.18 -13.18
CA LEU A 234 7.11 6.93 -11.75
C LEU A 234 7.32 8.25 -11.01
N TYR A 235 6.40 8.62 -10.15
CA TYR A 235 6.47 9.84 -9.35
C TYR A 235 6.46 9.53 -7.86
N ILE A 236 7.56 9.88 -7.18
CA ILE A 236 7.74 9.71 -5.74
C ILE A 236 7.84 11.09 -5.10
N ASN A 237 6.94 11.42 -4.18
CA ASN A 237 6.87 12.76 -3.61
C ASN A 237 6.58 12.75 -2.11
N ASN A 238 7.30 13.61 -1.38
CA ASN A 238 7.09 13.86 0.03
C ASN A 238 7.07 12.56 0.87
N CYS A 239 8.00 11.65 0.56
CA CYS A 239 8.18 10.38 1.24
C CYS A 239 9.34 10.46 2.24
N PHE A 240 9.25 9.67 3.30
CA PHE A 240 10.32 9.46 4.24
C PHE A 240 10.65 7.97 4.33
N GLY A 241 11.94 7.61 4.22
CA GLY A 241 12.36 6.22 4.28
C GLY A 241 13.61 6.02 5.14
N VAL A 242 13.58 4.97 5.96
CA VAL A 242 14.75 4.45 6.66
C VAL A 242 15.00 3.03 6.21
N GLN A 243 16.09 2.85 5.46
CA GLN A 243 16.59 1.55 5.04
C GLN A 243 17.61 1.07 6.07
N THR A 244 17.30 -0.02 6.76
CA THR A 244 18.16 -0.53 7.86
C THR A 244 19.14 -1.61 7.40
N LEU A 245 19.05 -2.09 6.16
CA LEU A 245 20.06 -2.98 5.59
C LEU A 245 21.23 -2.15 5.04
N PRO A 246 22.46 -2.38 5.49
CA PRO A 246 23.63 -1.66 5.01
C PRO A 246 23.86 -1.84 3.52
N ALA A 247 24.13 -0.74 2.81
CA ALA A 247 24.46 -0.70 1.39
C ALA A 247 23.36 -1.19 0.41
N ALA A 248 22.12 -1.35 0.87
CA ALA A 248 21.01 -1.64 -0.03
C ALA A 248 20.53 -0.36 -0.75
N GLU A 249 20.06 -0.53 -1.96
CA GLU A 249 19.52 0.54 -2.79
C GLU A 249 18.24 1.11 -2.16
N ILE A 250 17.92 2.36 -2.45
CA ILE A 250 16.60 2.92 -2.14
C ILE A 250 15.65 2.64 -3.30
N ILE A 251 16.16 2.80 -4.51
CA ILE A 251 15.38 2.57 -5.73
C ILE A 251 16.22 1.79 -6.74
N HIS A 252 15.68 0.69 -7.20
CA HIS A 252 16.23 -0.10 -8.28
C HIS A 252 15.37 0.07 -9.55
N LEU A 253 15.96 0.63 -10.61
CA LEU A 253 15.27 0.83 -11.88
C LEU A 253 15.99 0.13 -13.00
N VAL A 254 15.28 -0.58 -13.85
CA VAL A 254 15.85 -1.16 -15.08
C VAL A 254 15.91 -0.13 -16.20
N ALA A 255 16.68 -0.43 -17.25
CA ALA A 255 16.87 0.43 -18.40
C ALA A 255 15.55 0.89 -19.05
N ALA A 256 15.53 2.12 -19.55
CA ALA A 256 14.36 2.79 -20.13
C ALA A 256 13.23 3.14 -19.16
N SER A 257 13.41 3.00 -17.85
CA SER A 257 12.49 3.57 -16.89
C SER A 257 12.57 5.09 -16.86
N SER A 258 11.45 5.74 -16.50
CA SER A 258 11.38 7.21 -16.42
C SER A 258 10.56 7.66 -15.21
N GLY A 259 10.80 8.88 -14.75
CA GLY A 259 10.06 9.44 -13.63
C GLY A 259 10.85 10.46 -12.83
N GLY A 260 10.51 10.60 -11.57
CA GLY A 260 11.22 11.48 -10.66
C GLY A 260 10.84 11.35 -9.20
N MET A 261 11.75 11.82 -8.36
CA MET A 261 11.60 11.89 -6.91
C MET A 261 11.72 13.35 -6.46
N LYS A 262 10.82 13.78 -5.61
CA LYS A 262 10.76 15.16 -5.13
C LYS A 262 10.43 15.22 -3.64
N SER A 263 10.97 16.23 -2.95
CA SER A 263 10.64 16.57 -1.54
C SER A 263 10.68 15.35 -0.60
N SER A 264 11.64 14.45 -0.81
CA SER A 264 11.71 13.19 -0.08
C SER A 264 13.03 13.07 0.69
N LEU A 265 13.00 12.32 1.78
CA LEU A 265 14.21 12.03 2.57
C LEU A 265 14.34 10.52 2.78
N PHE A 266 15.47 9.96 2.35
CA PHE A 266 15.78 8.56 2.58
C PHE A 266 17.12 8.43 3.32
N ILE A 267 17.15 7.60 4.35
CA ILE A 267 18.31 7.34 5.19
C ILE A 267 18.65 5.86 5.12
N THR A 268 19.93 5.56 4.88
CA THR A 268 20.47 4.21 5.02
C THR A 268 21.29 4.11 6.29
N THR A 269 21.22 2.99 7.00
CA THR A 269 21.98 2.77 8.22
C THR A 269 23.17 1.85 7.94
N GLY A 270 24.32 2.12 8.58
CA GLY A 270 25.43 1.17 8.71
C GLY A 270 26.43 1.06 7.55
N ALA A 271 26.41 1.90 6.54
CA ALA A 271 27.45 1.90 5.49
C ALA A 271 28.34 3.14 5.53
N ALA A 272 29.65 2.91 5.57
CA ALA A 272 30.62 4.00 5.76
C ALA A 272 30.78 4.95 4.58
N ASP A 273 30.38 4.62 3.37
CA ASP A 273 30.52 5.48 2.19
C ASP A 273 29.53 5.06 1.07
N VAL A 274 28.24 5.31 1.29
CA VAL A 274 27.24 5.08 0.24
C VAL A 274 27.19 6.30 -0.67
N THR A 275 27.57 6.14 -1.93
CA THR A 275 27.39 7.18 -2.94
C THR A 275 25.92 7.21 -3.41
N VAL A 276 25.45 8.37 -3.86
CA VAL A 276 24.09 8.49 -4.44
C VAL A 276 23.87 7.48 -5.59
N ALA A 277 24.91 7.20 -6.35
CA ALA A 277 24.88 6.19 -7.41
C ALA A 277 24.64 4.75 -6.89
N ALA A 278 25.05 4.46 -5.66
CA ALA A 278 24.79 3.17 -5.03
C ALA A 278 23.37 3.09 -4.41
N LEU A 279 22.70 4.22 -4.23
CA LEU A 279 21.32 4.26 -3.71
C LEU A 279 20.30 4.14 -4.84
N ILE A 280 20.72 4.38 -6.07
CA ILE A 280 19.89 4.29 -7.28
C ILE A 280 20.58 3.31 -8.21
N GLY A 281 20.20 2.05 -8.15
CA GLY A 281 20.60 1.03 -9.10
C GLY A 281 19.90 1.31 -10.43
N ALA A 282 20.55 1.98 -11.36
CA ALA A 282 19.93 2.31 -12.62
C ALA A 282 20.92 2.24 -13.79
N THR A 283 20.52 1.57 -14.83
CA THR A 283 21.20 1.62 -16.13
C THR A 283 20.32 2.35 -17.13
N SER A 284 20.76 3.52 -17.64
CA SER A 284 20.11 4.26 -18.72
C SER A 284 18.64 4.62 -18.44
N THR A 285 18.38 5.37 -17.41
CA THR A 285 17.04 5.82 -17.03
C THR A 285 16.91 7.33 -17.20
N LEU A 286 15.69 7.79 -17.44
CA LEU A 286 15.30 9.20 -17.39
C LEU A 286 14.63 9.49 -16.05
N PHE A 287 15.37 9.35 -14.95
CA PHE A 287 14.86 9.58 -13.61
C PHE A 287 15.45 10.84 -13.01
N TYR A 288 14.61 11.79 -12.68
CA TYR A 288 14.99 13.08 -12.11
C TYR A 288 14.85 13.09 -10.59
N ILE A 289 15.86 13.58 -9.91
CA ILE A 289 15.82 13.82 -8.46
C ILE A 289 15.92 15.31 -8.23
N SER A 290 14.93 15.90 -7.55
CA SER A 290 14.92 17.32 -7.29
C SER A 290 15.85 17.72 -6.13
N ASP A 291 16.25 18.98 -6.10
CA ASP A 291 17.19 19.55 -5.10
C ASP A 291 16.68 19.47 -3.67
N ASP A 292 15.38 19.35 -3.46
CA ASP A 292 14.74 19.21 -2.15
C ASP A 292 14.59 17.75 -1.68
N THR A 293 15.12 16.80 -2.45
CA THR A 293 15.23 15.39 -2.06
C THR A 293 16.61 15.16 -1.41
N SER A 294 16.60 14.48 -0.28
CA SER A 294 17.83 14.23 0.48
C SER A 294 18.02 12.74 0.76
N PHE A 295 19.27 12.30 0.73
CA PHE A 295 19.69 10.97 1.17
C PHE A 295 20.66 11.12 2.33
N GLY A 296 20.50 10.31 3.37
CA GLY A 296 21.35 10.32 4.55
C GLY A 296 22.01 8.97 4.80
N ASN A 297 23.14 9.00 5.48
CA ASN A 297 23.85 7.83 5.99
C ASN A 297 24.22 8.07 7.44
N ASP A 298 23.97 7.13 8.34
CA ASP A 298 24.30 7.24 9.77
C ASP A 298 25.77 6.93 10.11
N GLY A 299 26.51 6.29 9.19
CA GLY A 299 27.91 5.88 9.42
C GLY A 299 28.97 6.97 9.25
N GLY A 300 28.66 8.11 8.73
CA GLY A 300 29.65 9.14 8.37
C GLY A 300 29.24 10.59 8.61
N GLY A 301 28.11 10.86 9.19
CA GLY A 301 27.69 12.20 9.64
C GLY A 301 27.47 13.22 8.54
N GLY A 302 27.01 12.83 7.37
CA GLY A 302 26.74 13.76 6.28
C GLY A 302 25.39 13.53 5.60
N GLN A 303 24.61 14.59 5.48
CA GLN A 303 23.47 14.62 4.59
C GLN A 303 23.99 14.84 3.16
N LEU A 304 23.77 13.87 2.28
CA LEU A 304 24.03 14.04 0.85
C LEU A 304 22.84 14.80 0.25
N ALA A 305 22.96 16.12 0.15
CA ALA A 305 22.07 16.90 -0.69
C ALA A 305 22.43 16.60 -2.17
N VAL A 306 21.51 16.08 -2.93
CA VAL A 306 21.70 15.96 -4.36
C VAL A 306 21.42 17.32 -4.98
N HIS A 307 22.49 18.10 -5.24
CA HIS A 307 22.37 19.25 -6.13
C HIS A 307 22.16 18.74 -7.56
N GLY A 308 21.03 19.18 -8.14
CA GLY A 308 20.72 18.84 -9.52
C GLY A 308 21.86 19.14 -10.46
N GLU A 309 22.38 18.12 -11.00
CA GLU A 309 23.09 17.96 -12.26
C GLU A 309 23.97 16.71 -12.17
N THR A 310 23.39 15.58 -12.50
CA THR A 310 24.13 14.58 -13.28
C THR A 310 23.12 13.63 -13.89
N ALA A 311 22.83 13.83 -15.16
CA ALA A 311 22.42 12.72 -15.99
C ALA A 311 23.56 11.69 -15.88
N ALA A 312 23.31 10.55 -15.28
CA ALA A 312 24.24 9.44 -15.34
C ALA A 312 24.37 9.05 -16.81
N THR A 313 25.58 9.27 -17.36
CA THR A 313 25.98 8.79 -18.67
C THR A 313 26.31 7.32 -18.63
#